data_5d05e3f0f65c81ac75ced2ec089b240a
#
_entry.id   5d05e3f0f65c81ac75ced2ec089b240a
#
_cell.length_a   1.000
_cell.length_b   1.000
_cell.length_c   1.000
_cell.angle_alpha   90.00
_cell.angle_beta   90.00
_cell.angle_gamma   90.00
#
_symmetry.space_group_name_H-M   'P 1'
#
loop_
_entity.id
_entity.type
_entity.pdbx_description
1 polymer ?
#
loop_
_entity_poly.entity_id
_entity_poly.type
_entity_poly.pdbx_seq_one_letter_code
_entity_poly.pdbx_strand_id
1 'polypeptide(L)'
;IVIILMIFTKIMTWQDFLANKPAWNVLTWFATLVPMASGLKNVGFLEWLAKSAGGSLVSLDPTMAVLGLLLAFCLLRYFFASGTAYVTAMVGLFATLILQIPGVDPAQVMLILLVPMGIMGILTPYGTGHSPIWFASGYNKGPEFWKLGAIFGIIYLAIFIVVGIPWIQFVMPLLG
;
A
#
# COMPACT_ATOMS: atom_id res chain seq x y z
N ILE A 1 22.06 -12.33 10.02
CA ILE A 1 22.44 -13.54 10.77
C ILE A 1 22.39 -14.76 9.86
N VAL A 2 21.24 -15.09 9.20
CA VAL A 2 21.07 -16.29 8.37
C VAL A 2 22.15 -16.41 7.28
N ILE A 3 22.38 -15.36 6.49
CA ILE A 3 23.40 -15.35 5.42
C ILE A 3 24.79 -15.61 6.00
N ILE A 4 25.15 -15.01 7.14
CA ILE A 4 26.44 -15.23 7.80
C ILE A 4 26.58 -16.69 8.20
N LEU A 5 25.54 -17.31 8.78
CA LEU A 5 25.55 -18.72 9.14
C LEU A 5 25.69 -19.61 7.90
N MET A 6 25.00 -19.31 6.81
CA MET A 6 25.09 -20.08 5.56
C MET A 6 26.51 -20.03 4.95
N ILE A 7 27.19 -18.89 5.03
CA ILE A 7 28.57 -18.74 4.59
C ILE A 7 29.51 -19.48 5.52
N PHE A 8 29.31 -19.34 6.84
CA PHE A 8 30.15 -20.00 7.84
C PHE A 8 30.04 -21.52 7.78
N THR A 9 28.84 -22.05 7.55
CA THR A 9 28.58 -23.49 7.36
C THR A 9 28.92 -24.01 5.98
N LYS A 10 29.45 -23.15 5.09
CA LYS A 10 29.82 -23.48 3.70
C LYS A 10 28.64 -23.97 2.84
N ILE A 11 27.40 -23.71 3.23
CA ILE A 11 26.21 -23.99 2.40
C ILE A 11 26.19 -23.03 1.21
N MET A 12 26.71 -21.81 1.38
CA MET A 12 26.80 -20.79 0.35
C MET A 12 28.18 -20.09 0.44
N THR A 13 28.74 -19.75 -0.69
CA THR A 13 29.98 -18.95 -0.74
C THR A 13 29.67 -17.46 -0.83
N TRP A 14 30.64 -16.61 -0.51
CA TRP A 14 30.55 -15.17 -0.72
C TRP A 14 30.28 -14.82 -2.19
N GLN A 15 30.85 -15.58 -3.12
CA GLN A 15 30.65 -15.40 -4.55
C GLN A 15 29.20 -15.72 -4.96
N ASP A 16 28.60 -16.77 -4.41
CA ASP A 16 27.20 -17.11 -4.67
C ASP A 16 26.26 -15.99 -4.19
N PHE A 17 26.57 -15.41 -3.02
CA PHE A 17 25.83 -14.25 -2.50
C PHE A 17 25.92 -13.04 -3.45
N LEU A 18 27.11 -12.70 -3.93
CA LEU A 18 27.32 -11.59 -4.85
C LEU A 18 26.74 -11.86 -6.24
N ALA A 19 26.72 -13.09 -6.69
CA ALA A 19 26.19 -13.48 -8.00
C ALA A 19 24.66 -13.40 -8.10
N ASN A 20 23.94 -13.27 -6.98
CA ASN A 20 22.49 -13.16 -6.97
C ASN A 20 22.02 -11.76 -7.42
N LYS A 21 22.18 -11.46 -8.70
CA LYS A 21 21.79 -10.19 -9.33
C LYS A 21 20.34 -9.78 -9.06
N PRO A 22 19.33 -10.70 -9.12
CA PRO A 22 17.95 -10.34 -8.80
C PRO A 22 17.77 -9.80 -7.38
N ALA A 23 18.42 -10.41 -6.39
CA ALA A 23 18.35 -9.95 -5.00
C ALA A 23 18.97 -8.55 -4.82
N TRP A 24 20.11 -8.29 -5.46
CA TRP A 24 20.76 -6.98 -5.44
C TRP A 24 19.93 -5.91 -6.13
N ASN A 25 19.27 -6.26 -7.23
CA ASN A 25 18.35 -5.34 -7.91
C ASN A 25 17.18 -4.96 -7.00
N VAL A 26 16.54 -5.94 -6.35
CA VAL A 26 15.48 -5.70 -5.37
C VAL A 26 15.96 -4.83 -4.22
N LEU A 27 17.14 -5.12 -3.66
CA LEU A 27 17.73 -4.32 -2.57
C LEU A 27 17.94 -2.86 -2.99
N THR A 28 18.46 -2.62 -4.19
CA THR A 28 18.70 -1.27 -4.73
C THR A 28 17.39 -0.49 -4.84
N TRP A 29 16.33 -1.12 -5.37
CA TRP A 29 15.00 -0.51 -5.43
C TRP A 29 14.48 -0.14 -4.04
N PHE A 30 14.51 -1.07 -3.09
CA PHE A 30 14.03 -0.83 -1.73
C PHE A 30 14.85 0.25 -1.01
N ALA A 31 16.18 0.17 -1.10
CA ALA A 31 17.07 1.14 -0.48
C ALA A 31 16.90 2.56 -1.04
N THR A 32 16.36 2.71 -2.25
CA THR A 32 16.09 4.01 -2.86
C THR A 32 14.69 4.51 -2.55
N LEU A 33 13.68 3.67 -2.77
CA LEU A 33 12.26 4.11 -2.68
C LEU A 33 11.79 4.33 -1.24
N VAL A 34 12.26 3.52 -0.28
CA VAL A 34 11.83 3.66 1.12
C VAL A 34 12.31 4.98 1.74
N PRO A 35 13.59 5.39 1.61
CA PRO A 35 14.03 6.70 2.07
C PRO A 35 13.36 7.87 1.35
N MET A 36 13.06 7.75 0.06
CA MET A 36 12.33 8.80 -0.68
C MET A 36 10.94 9.02 -0.09
N ALA A 37 10.18 7.94 0.20
CA ALA A 37 8.89 8.04 0.85
C ALA A 37 8.96 8.68 2.24
N SER A 38 9.99 8.32 3.02
CA SER A 38 10.27 8.95 4.32
C SER A 38 10.66 10.42 4.17
N GLY A 39 11.43 10.75 3.15
CA GLY A 39 11.79 12.12 2.82
C GLY A 39 10.58 13.01 2.54
N LEU A 40 9.63 12.54 1.72
CA LEU A 40 8.38 13.24 1.44
C LEU A 40 7.55 13.52 2.71
N LYS A 41 7.52 12.57 3.64
CA LYS A 41 6.89 12.77 4.95
C LYS A 41 7.62 13.85 5.76
N ASN A 42 8.97 13.79 5.82
CA ASN A 42 9.76 14.70 6.65
C ASN A 42 9.72 16.16 6.17
N VAL A 43 9.55 16.39 4.87
CA VAL A 43 9.40 17.75 4.32
C VAL A 43 7.97 18.29 4.40
N GLY A 44 7.04 17.57 5.05
CA GLY A 44 5.65 18.00 5.22
C GLY A 44 4.81 17.96 3.94
N PHE A 45 5.28 17.29 2.88
CA PHE A 45 4.54 17.18 1.61
C PHE A 45 3.18 16.52 1.81
N LEU A 46 3.12 15.48 2.64
CA LEU A 46 1.87 14.75 2.91
C LEU A 46 0.86 15.62 3.65
N GLU A 47 1.32 16.44 4.59
CA GLU A 47 0.47 17.38 5.33
C GLU A 47 -0.04 18.51 4.42
N TRP A 48 0.82 19.01 3.54
CA TRP A 48 0.41 19.97 2.51
C TRP A 48 -0.65 19.38 1.58
N LEU A 49 -0.45 18.14 1.12
CA LEU A 49 -1.41 17.44 0.28
C LEU A 49 -2.75 17.23 0.99
N ALA A 50 -2.72 16.87 2.30
CA ALA A 50 -3.92 16.74 3.13
C ALA A 50 -4.70 18.05 3.22
N LYS A 51 -4.02 19.15 3.51
CA LYS A 51 -4.65 20.47 3.60
C LYS A 51 -5.24 20.91 2.28
N SER A 52 -4.54 20.65 1.17
CA SER A 52 -5.01 20.98 -0.18
C SER A 52 -6.24 20.18 -0.59
N ALA A 53 -6.28 18.88 -0.23
CA ALA A 53 -7.41 17.99 -0.54
C ALA A 53 -8.58 18.14 0.45
N GLY A 54 -8.29 18.46 1.71
CA GLY A 54 -9.28 18.48 2.79
C GLY A 54 -10.43 19.47 2.56
N GLY A 55 -10.12 20.66 2.03
CA GLY A 55 -11.14 21.66 1.73
C GLY A 55 -12.19 21.19 0.71
N SER A 56 -11.78 20.38 -0.26
CA SER A 56 -12.70 19.79 -1.24
C SER A 56 -13.53 18.64 -0.67
N LEU A 57 -13.02 17.92 0.32
CA LEU A 57 -13.72 16.78 0.95
C LEU A 57 -14.92 17.24 1.80
N VAL A 58 -14.77 18.37 2.50
CA VAL A 58 -15.85 18.91 3.37
C VAL A 58 -17.09 19.36 2.58
N SER A 59 -16.90 19.70 1.30
CA SER A 59 -17.99 20.10 0.41
C SER A 59 -18.72 18.96 -0.28
N LEU A 60 -18.21 17.72 -0.14
CA LEU A 60 -18.80 16.53 -0.74
C LEU A 60 -19.79 15.86 0.21
N ASP A 61 -20.72 15.09 -0.37
CA ASP A 61 -21.51 14.13 0.41
C ASP A 61 -20.57 13.16 1.15
N PRO A 62 -20.85 12.83 2.43
CA PRO A 62 -19.98 11.95 3.23
C PRO A 62 -19.62 10.63 2.56
N THR A 63 -20.57 10.00 1.88
CA THR A 63 -20.34 8.74 1.15
C THR A 63 -19.35 8.94 0.00
N MET A 64 -19.51 10.03 -0.75
CA MET A 64 -18.62 10.38 -1.86
C MET A 64 -17.23 10.75 -1.36
N ALA A 65 -17.13 11.44 -0.22
CA ALA A 65 -15.85 11.76 0.42
C ALA A 65 -15.11 10.49 0.84
N VAL A 66 -15.80 9.54 1.49
CA VAL A 66 -15.20 8.25 1.89
C VAL A 66 -14.75 7.42 0.69
N LEU A 67 -15.58 7.33 -0.37
CA LEU A 67 -15.19 6.62 -1.60
C LEU A 67 -14.02 7.32 -2.30
N GLY A 68 -13.99 8.63 -2.34
CA GLY A 68 -12.87 9.41 -2.88
C GLY A 68 -11.57 9.15 -2.10
N LEU A 69 -11.63 9.13 -0.77
CA LEU A 69 -10.49 8.77 0.08
C LEU A 69 -10.03 7.34 -0.15
N LEU A 70 -10.95 6.39 -0.27
CA LEU A 70 -10.65 5.00 -0.56
C LEU A 70 -9.91 4.86 -1.90
N LEU A 71 -10.42 5.48 -2.95
CA LEU A 71 -9.78 5.47 -4.27
C LEU A 71 -8.39 6.12 -4.22
N ALA A 72 -8.27 7.29 -3.60
CA ALA A 72 -6.99 7.97 -3.43
C ALA A 72 -6.00 7.10 -2.64
N PHE A 73 -6.45 6.47 -1.55
CA PHE A 73 -5.64 5.56 -0.76
C PHE A 73 -5.17 4.35 -1.57
N CYS A 74 -6.01 3.75 -2.40
CA CYS A 74 -5.63 2.66 -3.29
C CYS A 74 -4.66 3.10 -4.39
N LEU A 75 -4.88 4.27 -5.01
CA LEU A 75 -4.05 4.77 -6.10
C LEU A 75 -2.66 5.23 -5.63
N LEU A 76 -2.58 5.88 -4.46
CA LEU A 76 -1.30 6.30 -3.89
C LEU A 76 -0.38 5.11 -3.58
N ARG A 77 -0.93 3.91 -3.49
CA ARG A 77 -0.18 2.67 -3.31
C ARG A 77 0.86 2.43 -4.42
N TYR A 78 0.60 2.91 -5.63
CA TYR A 78 1.54 2.82 -6.76
C TYR A 78 2.89 3.51 -6.52
N PHE A 79 2.94 4.50 -5.63
CA PHE A 79 4.17 5.24 -5.33
C PHE A 79 5.04 4.60 -4.24
N PHE A 80 4.58 3.48 -3.66
CA PHE A 80 5.28 2.84 -2.54
C PHE A 80 5.74 1.42 -2.88
N ALA A 81 7.03 1.17 -2.65
CA ALA A 81 7.64 -0.15 -2.84
C ALA A 81 7.46 -1.09 -1.63
N SER A 82 6.80 -0.65 -0.57
CA SER A 82 6.61 -1.44 0.65
C SER A 82 5.27 -1.12 1.29
N GLY A 83 4.52 -2.16 1.65
CA GLY A 83 3.27 -2.04 2.40
C GLY A 83 3.45 -1.34 3.74
N THR A 84 4.46 -1.72 4.47
CA THR A 84 4.78 -1.13 5.78
C THR A 84 5.12 0.36 5.66
N ALA A 85 5.98 0.73 4.70
CA ALA A 85 6.32 2.13 4.46
C ALA A 85 5.08 2.95 4.06
N TYR A 86 4.21 2.39 3.22
CA TYR A 86 2.96 3.01 2.82
C TYR A 86 2.05 3.29 4.03
N VAL A 87 1.79 2.28 4.85
CA VAL A 87 0.94 2.44 6.06
C VAL A 87 1.52 3.49 6.99
N THR A 88 2.81 3.38 7.29
CA THR A 88 3.48 4.31 8.21
C THR A 88 3.41 5.76 7.74
N ALA A 89 3.51 5.98 6.43
CA ALA A 89 3.43 7.33 5.85
C ALA A 89 2.00 7.85 5.75
N MET A 90 1.04 6.99 5.33
CA MET A 90 -0.27 7.44 4.89
C MET A 90 -1.36 7.35 5.94
N VAL A 91 -1.29 6.43 6.92
CA VAL A 91 -2.37 6.25 7.89
C VAL A 91 -2.62 7.53 8.69
N GLY A 92 -1.58 8.18 9.19
CA GLY A 92 -1.74 9.44 9.93
C GLY A 92 -2.36 10.56 9.10
N LEU A 93 -1.95 10.67 7.82
CA LEU A 93 -2.51 11.62 6.86
C LEU A 93 -4.00 11.37 6.63
N PHE A 94 -4.36 10.15 6.28
CA PHE A 94 -5.76 9.80 6.00
C PHE A 94 -6.63 9.88 7.26
N ALA A 95 -6.10 9.57 8.44
CA ALA A 95 -6.80 9.79 9.71
C ALA A 95 -7.18 11.27 9.90
N THR A 96 -6.27 12.21 9.62
CA THR A 96 -6.59 13.64 9.70
C THR A 96 -7.62 14.09 8.68
N LEU A 97 -7.64 13.52 7.48
CA LEU A 97 -8.66 13.79 6.47
C LEU A 97 -10.03 13.27 6.86
N ILE A 98 -10.09 12.05 7.43
CA ILE A 98 -11.33 11.43 7.88
C ILE A 98 -12.02 12.30 8.97
N LEU A 99 -11.24 12.84 9.90
CA LEU A 99 -11.77 13.70 10.97
C LEU A 99 -12.40 15.01 10.46
N GLN A 100 -12.15 15.38 9.20
CA GLN A 100 -12.77 16.55 8.57
C GLN A 100 -14.12 16.24 7.91
N ILE A 101 -14.48 14.97 7.73
CA ILE A 101 -15.75 14.58 7.08
C ILE A 101 -16.85 14.59 8.15
N PRO A 102 -17.87 15.45 8.04
CA PRO A 102 -18.95 15.49 9.03
C PRO A 102 -19.84 14.26 8.94
N GLY A 103 -20.32 13.79 10.08
CA GLY A 103 -21.36 12.74 10.16
C GLY A 103 -20.88 11.31 9.89
N VAL A 104 -19.57 11.05 9.82
CA VAL A 104 -19.01 9.70 9.69
C VAL A 104 -18.37 9.23 10.99
N ASP A 105 -18.40 7.93 11.25
CA ASP A 105 -17.60 7.32 12.31
C ASP A 105 -16.15 7.16 11.83
N PRO A 106 -15.16 7.85 12.44
CA PRO A 106 -13.78 7.78 12.03
C PRO A 106 -13.18 6.37 12.10
N ALA A 107 -13.59 5.56 13.10
CA ALA A 107 -13.11 4.19 13.25
C ALA A 107 -13.58 3.30 12.09
N GLN A 108 -14.85 3.43 11.72
CA GLN A 108 -15.44 2.71 10.59
C GLN A 108 -14.75 3.09 9.26
N VAL A 109 -14.57 4.38 9.00
CA VAL A 109 -13.91 4.85 7.77
C VAL A 109 -12.45 4.42 7.75
N MET A 110 -11.75 4.42 8.88
CA MET A 110 -10.39 3.92 8.97
C MET A 110 -10.31 2.44 8.60
N LEU A 111 -11.23 1.60 9.05
CA LEU A 111 -11.30 0.20 8.64
C LEU A 111 -11.55 0.04 7.14
N ILE A 112 -12.45 0.85 6.57
CA ILE A 112 -12.71 0.87 5.14
C ILE A 112 -11.44 1.19 4.34
N LEU A 113 -10.56 2.04 4.85
CA LEU A 113 -9.28 2.36 4.19
C LEU A 113 -8.22 1.27 4.41
N LEU A 114 -8.15 0.66 5.60
CA LEU A 114 -7.09 -0.28 5.93
C LEU A 114 -7.28 -1.67 5.34
N VAL A 115 -8.51 -2.16 5.23
CA VAL A 115 -8.80 -3.49 4.68
C VAL A 115 -8.27 -3.66 3.24
N PRO A 116 -8.49 -2.73 2.31
CA PRO A 116 -7.94 -2.82 0.95
C PRO A 116 -6.41 -2.87 0.88
N MET A 117 -5.71 -2.43 1.90
CA MET A 117 -4.26 -2.52 1.94
C MET A 117 -3.73 -3.94 1.74
N GLY A 118 -4.38 -4.93 2.36
CA GLY A 118 -4.04 -6.33 2.20
C GLY A 118 -4.29 -6.84 0.77
N ILE A 119 -5.28 -6.27 0.10
CA ILE A 119 -5.73 -6.69 -1.23
C ILE A 119 -4.94 -5.99 -2.33
N MET A 120 -4.65 -4.70 -2.18
CA MET A 120 -4.02 -3.85 -3.21
C MET A 120 -2.51 -4.08 -3.36
N GLY A 121 -1.90 -5.01 -2.64
CA GLY A 121 -0.49 -5.40 -2.82
C GLY A 121 -0.17 -6.00 -4.19
N ILE A 122 -1.19 -6.45 -4.92
CA ILE A 122 -1.07 -7.05 -6.25
C ILE A 122 -0.89 -6.03 -7.39
N LEU A 123 -1.13 -4.75 -7.14
CA LEU A 123 -1.15 -3.71 -8.18
C LEU A 123 0.20 -3.53 -8.87
N THR A 124 1.30 -3.75 -8.16
CA THR A 124 2.65 -3.51 -8.68
C THR A 124 3.60 -4.66 -8.38
N PRO A 125 4.62 -4.88 -9.23
CA PRO A 125 5.65 -5.90 -8.98
C PRO A 125 6.54 -5.58 -7.78
N TYR A 126 6.39 -4.43 -7.15
CA TYR A 126 7.17 -3.96 -6.00
C TYR A 126 6.30 -3.59 -4.79
N GLY A 127 4.97 -3.73 -4.88
CA GLY A 127 4.02 -3.23 -3.87
C GLY A 127 4.10 -3.94 -2.51
N THR A 128 4.65 -5.15 -2.44
CA THR A 128 4.84 -5.90 -1.21
C THR A 128 6.23 -6.53 -1.17
N GLY A 129 6.67 -6.99 0.01
CA GLY A 129 7.98 -7.61 0.14
C GLY A 129 8.17 -8.89 -0.68
N HIS A 130 7.09 -9.61 -0.99
CA HIS A 130 7.12 -10.84 -1.79
C HIS A 130 6.87 -10.61 -3.28
N SER A 131 6.23 -9.50 -3.68
CA SER A 131 5.94 -9.20 -5.09
C SER A 131 7.18 -9.21 -5.99
N PRO A 132 8.34 -8.62 -5.59
CA PRO A 132 9.55 -8.69 -6.40
C PRO A 132 10.07 -10.11 -6.58
N ILE A 133 9.88 -11.01 -5.59
CA ILE A 133 10.30 -12.41 -5.66
C ILE A 133 9.48 -13.15 -6.72
N TRP A 134 8.17 -12.98 -6.70
CA TRP A 134 7.28 -13.56 -7.69
C TRP A 134 7.57 -13.03 -9.09
N PHE A 135 7.79 -11.72 -9.21
CA PHE A 135 8.14 -11.11 -10.49
C PHE A 135 9.49 -11.61 -11.02
N ALA A 136 10.50 -11.74 -10.16
CA ALA A 136 11.83 -12.23 -10.54
C ALA A 136 11.85 -13.71 -10.92
N SER A 137 10.81 -14.49 -10.60
CA SER A 137 10.69 -15.90 -11.02
C SER A 137 10.57 -16.07 -12.53
N GLY A 138 10.21 -14.99 -13.26
CA GLY A 138 10.19 -14.97 -14.72
C GLY A 138 8.93 -15.61 -15.36
N TYR A 139 7.98 -16.12 -14.56
CA TYR A 139 6.74 -16.69 -15.10
C TYR A 139 5.86 -15.66 -15.79
N ASN A 140 5.87 -14.40 -15.33
CA ASN A 140 5.09 -13.31 -15.89
C ASN A 140 6.01 -12.24 -16.49
N LYS A 141 5.71 -11.80 -17.70
CA LYS A 141 6.38 -10.63 -18.31
C LYS A 141 5.90 -9.33 -17.63
N GLY A 142 6.74 -8.30 -17.65
CA GLY A 142 6.43 -7.01 -17.03
C GLY A 142 5.05 -6.46 -17.40
N PRO A 143 4.73 -6.30 -18.70
CA PRO A 143 3.41 -5.80 -19.12
C PRO A 143 2.23 -6.65 -18.68
N GLU A 144 2.41 -7.98 -18.61
CA GLU A 144 1.39 -8.92 -18.15
C GLU A 144 1.11 -8.74 -16.65
N PHE A 145 2.16 -8.58 -15.84
CA PHE A 145 2.03 -8.35 -14.41
C PHE A 145 1.21 -7.07 -14.12
N TRP A 146 1.52 -5.98 -14.81
CA TRP A 146 0.79 -4.73 -14.66
C TRP A 146 -0.66 -4.85 -15.11
N LYS A 147 -0.91 -5.52 -16.25
CA LYS A 147 -2.26 -5.75 -16.75
C LYS A 147 -3.10 -6.60 -15.79
N LEU A 148 -2.55 -7.71 -15.31
CA LEU A 148 -3.23 -8.59 -14.37
C LEU A 148 -3.45 -7.89 -13.03
N GLY A 149 -2.45 -7.18 -12.51
CA GLY A 149 -2.55 -6.40 -11.29
C GLY A 149 -3.67 -5.35 -11.37
N ALA A 150 -3.79 -4.64 -12.49
CA ALA A 150 -4.87 -3.67 -12.71
C ALA A 150 -6.25 -4.36 -12.77
N ILE A 151 -6.38 -5.46 -13.53
CA ILE A 151 -7.65 -6.19 -13.65
C ILE A 151 -8.11 -6.72 -12.28
N PHE A 152 -7.24 -7.45 -11.58
CA PHE A 152 -7.58 -8.00 -10.27
C PHE A 152 -7.76 -6.90 -9.22
N GLY A 153 -7.00 -5.81 -9.29
CA GLY A 153 -7.19 -4.65 -8.43
C GLY A 153 -8.58 -4.04 -8.57
N ILE A 154 -9.07 -3.87 -9.78
CA ILE A 154 -10.43 -3.37 -10.05
C ILE A 154 -11.48 -4.36 -9.52
N ILE A 155 -11.32 -5.66 -9.81
CA ILE A 155 -12.24 -6.69 -9.34
C ILE A 155 -12.31 -6.70 -7.80
N TYR A 156 -11.16 -6.71 -7.13
CA TYR A 156 -11.13 -6.76 -5.68
C TYR A 156 -11.68 -5.48 -5.04
N LEU A 157 -11.38 -4.32 -5.63
CA LEU A 157 -11.95 -3.06 -5.17
C LEU A 157 -13.46 -3.02 -5.35
N ALA A 158 -13.98 -3.49 -6.47
CA ALA A 158 -15.41 -3.59 -6.71
C ALA A 158 -16.10 -4.53 -5.71
N ILE A 159 -15.53 -5.71 -5.47
CA ILE A 159 -16.04 -6.65 -4.46
C ILE A 159 -15.99 -6.01 -3.07
N PHE A 160 -14.92 -5.31 -2.73
CA PHE A 160 -14.79 -4.64 -1.44
C PHE A 160 -15.83 -3.53 -1.27
N ILE A 161 -16.08 -2.72 -2.29
CA ILE A 161 -17.10 -1.66 -2.24
C ILE A 161 -18.50 -2.26 -2.08
N VAL A 162 -18.83 -3.34 -2.84
CA VAL A 162 -20.18 -3.92 -2.86
C VAL A 162 -20.44 -4.82 -1.66
N VAL A 163 -19.45 -5.53 -1.16
CA VAL A 163 -19.61 -6.52 -0.09
C VAL A 163 -18.89 -6.07 1.19
N GLY A 164 -17.63 -5.64 1.08
CA GLY A 164 -16.79 -5.32 2.25
C GLY A 164 -17.27 -4.11 3.01
N ILE A 165 -17.61 -3.01 2.34
CA ILE A 165 -18.10 -1.79 3.00
C ILE A 165 -19.42 -2.06 3.71
N PRO A 166 -20.47 -2.61 3.07
CA PRO A 166 -21.71 -2.97 3.77
C PRO A 166 -21.49 -3.93 4.95
N TRP A 167 -20.58 -4.88 4.81
CA TRP A 167 -20.22 -5.78 5.90
C TRP A 167 -19.63 -5.05 7.10
N ILE A 168 -18.67 -4.14 6.87
CA ILE A 168 -18.08 -3.31 7.93
C ILE A 168 -19.17 -2.47 8.60
N GLN A 169 -20.06 -1.85 7.82
CA GLN A 169 -21.16 -1.04 8.34
C GLN A 169 -22.17 -1.86 9.18
N PHE A 170 -22.35 -3.12 8.83
CA PHE A 170 -23.23 -4.03 9.58
C PHE A 170 -22.60 -4.51 10.88
N VAL A 171 -21.30 -4.86 10.86
CA VAL A 171 -20.61 -5.49 12.00
C VAL A 171 -20.16 -4.48 13.04
N MET A 172 -19.70 -3.30 12.64
CA MET A 172 -19.14 -2.30 13.56
C MET A 172 -20.12 -1.90 14.68
N PRO A 173 -21.40 -1.64 14.42
CA PRO A 173 -22.37 -1.35 15.48
C PRO A 173 -22.63 -2.51 16.45
N LEU A 174 -22.30 -3.74 16.06
CA LEU A 174 -22.48 -4.93 16.92
C LEU A 174 -21.29 -5.13 17.87
N LEU A 175 -20.17 -4.46 17.62
CA LEU A 175 -18.94 -4.59 18.42
C LEU A 175 -18.78 -3.46 19.46
N GLY A 176 -19.53 -2.39 19.35
CA GLY A 176 -19.55 -1.25 20.28
C GLY A 176 -20.72 -1.27 21.15
#